data_7cf856aecc333268c2fd7fcea181fdc9
#
_entry.id   7cf856aecc333268c2fd7fcea181fdc9
#
_cell.length_a   1.000
_cell.length_b   1.000
_cell.length_c   1.000
_cell.angle_alpha   90.00
_cell.angle_beta   90.00
_cell.angle_gamma   90.00
#
_symmetry.space_group_name_H-M   'P 1'
#
loop_
_entity.id
_entity.type
_entity.pdbx_description
1 polymer ?
#
loop_
_entity_poly.entity_id
_entity_poly.type
_entity_poly.pdbx_seq_one_letter_code
_entity_poly.pdbx_strand_id
1 'polypeptide(L)'
;TSSAILKNEPSNRTSSIIAVNLNIDKRDSIIKPKRGYIVSLTSKYAGLGGNREYSKSTGKGRIYFPLITDSIVVSSEIEAGALSMNNGTSTASERFYLGGRTLRGFQYGGVGPRDLTVNESLGGTNYTVGRAEVSFPLGLPKELNMYGGVFGELGKVWGLDATVPPGTNVNLDDSIRSS
;
A
#
# COMPACT_ATOMS: atom_id res chain seq x y z
N THR A 1 -25.38 -4.91 -1.91
CA THR A 1 -25.54 -4.10 -3.15
C THR A 1 -24.27 -3.33 -3.36
N SER A 2 -23.59 -3.46 -4.52
CA SER A 2 -22.34 -2.74 -4.78
C SER A 2 -22.58 -1.29 -5.15
N SER A 3 -21.58 -0.43 -4.89
CA SER A 3 -21.60 0.99 -5.22
C SER A 3 -21.95 1.25 -6.68
N ALA A 4 -22.77 2.27 -6.93
CA ALA A 4 -23.10 2.72 -8.29
C ALA A 4 -21.84 3.16 -9.07
N ILE A 5 -20.83 3.69 -8.39
CA ILE A 5 -19.54 4.06 -8.99
C ILE A 5 -18.84 2.83 -9.57
N LEU A 6 -18.77 1.73 -8.80
CA LEU A 6 -18.12 0.49 -9.24
C LEU A 6 -18.92 -0.23 -10.34
N LYS A 7 -20.25 -0.13 -10.32
CA LYS A 7 -21.10 -0.72 -11.37
C LYS A 7 -20.98 0.00 -12.70
N ASN A 8 -20.72 1.30 -12.69
CA ASN A 8 -20.55 2.11 -13.91
C ASN A 8 -19.14 1.99 -14.53
N GLU A 9 -18.24 1.24 -13.90
CA GLU A 9 -16.92 0.99 -14.48
C GLU A 9 -17.02 0.14 -15.76
N PRO A 10 -16.18 0.41 -16.78
CA PRO A 10 -16.18 -0.36 -18.02
C PRO A 10 -15.93 -1.85 -17.75
N SER A 11 -16.82 -2.72 -18.24
CA SER A 11 -16.70 -4.17 -18.04
C SER A 11 -15.68 -4.82 -19.00
N ASN A 12 -15.48 -4.26 -20.19
CA ASN A 12 -14.52 -4.77 -21.17
C ASN A 12 -13.24 -3.95 -21.13
N ARG A 13 -12.17 -4.53 -20.58
CA ARG A 13 -10.88 -3.89 -20.38
C ARG A 13 -9.76 -4.76 -20.92
N THR A 14 -9.01 -4.18 -21.83
CA THR A 14 -7.80 -4.79 -22.39
C THR A 14 -6.65 -3.81 -22.21
N SER A 15 -5.55 -4.28 -21.63
CA SER A 15 -4.34 -3.47 -21.45
C SER A 15 -3.10 -4.30 -21.77
N SER A 16 -2.17 -3.69 -22.50
CA SER A 16 -0.81 -4.20 -22.65
C SER A 16 0.09 -3.43 -21.70
N ILE A 17 0.75 -4.13 -20.79
CA ILE A 17 1.50 -3.52 -19.68
C ILE A 17 2.98 -3.88 -19.82
N ILE A 18 3.85 -2.86 -19.78
CA ILE A 18 5.28 -3.03 -19.49
C ILE A 18 5.51 -2.67 -18.02
N ALA A 19 6.28 -3.50 -17.33
CA ALA A 19 6.68 -3.28 -15.96
C ALA A 19 8.21 -3.28 -15.82
N VAL A 20 8.73 -2.28 -15.10
CA VAL A 20 10.13 -2.19 -14.71
C VAL A 20 10.21 -2.31 -13.20
N ASN A 21 11.07 -3.20 -12.71
CA ASN A 21 11.29 -3.41 -11.29
C ASN A 21 12.78 -3.18 -10.99
N LEU A 22 13.05 -2.30 -10.04
CA LEU A 22 14.36 -2.08 -9.46
C LEU A 22 14.34 -2.52 -8.01
N ASN A 23 15.27 -3.38 -7.62
CA ASN A 23 15.41 -3.84 -6.24
C ASN A 23 16.87 -3.74 -5.80
N ILE A 24 17.12 -3.01 -4.71
CA ILE A 24 18.44 -2.84 -4.10
C ILE A 24 18.35 -3.42 -2.69
N ASP A 25 19.06 -4.50 -2.43
CA ASP A 25 19.11 -5.15 -1.12
C ASP A 25 20.54 -5.08 -0.58
N LYS A 26 20.73 -4.36 0.52
CA LYS A 26 21.97 -4.16 1.24
C LYS A 26 21.84 -4.56 2.72
N ARG A 27 20.96 -5.52 3.00
CA ARG A 27 20.79 -6.07 4.34
C ARG A 27 21.92 -7.06 4.66
N ASP A 28 22.30 -7.13 5.93
CA ASP A 28 23.26 -8.12 6.44
C ASP A 28 22.69 -9.55 6.42
N SER A 29 21.38 -9.70 6.47
CA SER A 29 20.69 -10.99 6.41
C SER A 29 19.31 -10.84 5.74
N ILE A 30 18.92 -11.84 4.94
CA ILE A 30 17.59 -11.88 4.31
C ILE A 30 16.53 -12.30 5.32
N ILE A 31 16.85 -13.25 6.20
CA ILE A 31 15.88 -13.86 7.12
C ILE A 31 15.73 -13.03 8.40
N LYS A 32 16.84 -12.57 8.98
CA LYS A 32 16.86 -11.77 10.22
C LYS A 32 17.79 -10.58 10.07
N PRO A 33 17.38 -9.57 9.33
CA PRO A 33 18.20 -8.39 9.13
C PRO A 33 18.33 -7.61 10.45
N LYS A 34 19.55 -7.27 10.80
CA LYS A 34 19.88 -6.40 11.92
C LYS A 34 20.37 -5.04 11.45
N ARG A 35 20.96 -4.98 10.25
CA ARG A 35 21.54 -3.77 9.67
C ARG A 35 21.31 -3.72 8.17
N GLY A 36 21.34 -2.50 7.65
CA GLY A 36 21.26 -2.28 6.21
C GLY A 36 19.87 -1.83 5.77
N TYR A 37 19.62 -1.92 4.49
CA TYR A 37 18.37 -1.44 3.90
C TYR A 37 17.98 -2.25 2.67
N ILE A 38 16.70 -2.19 2.34
CA ILE A 38 16.16 -2.67 1.08
C ILE A 38 15.28 -1.59 0.46
N VAL A 39 15.45 -1.35 -0.84
CA VAL A 39 14.65 -0.42 -1.62
C VAL A 39 14.11 -1.15 -2.83
N SER A 40 12.81 -1.06 -3.04
CA SER A 40 12.11 -1.63 -4.18
C SER A 40 11.32 -0.53 -4.90
N LEU A 41 11.47 -0.45 -6.20
CA LEU A 41 10.72 0.47 -7.05
C LEU A 41 10.11 -0.33 -8.20
N THR A 42 8.81 -0.19 -8.38
CA THR A 42 8.08 -0.80 -9.49
C THR A 42 7.36 0.29 -10.27
N SER A 43 7.56 0.36 -11.56
CA SER A 43 6.81 1.25 -12.46
C SER A 43 6.17 0.41 -13.56
N LYS A 44 4.87 0.62 -13.76
CA LYS A 44 4.06 -0.04 -14.78
C LYS A 44 3.49 1.01 -15.71
N TYR A 45 3.61 0.76 -17.00
CA TYR A 45 2.96 1.57 -18.03
C TYR A 45 2.04 0.68 -18.87
N ALA A 46 0.77 1.05 -18.95
CA ALA A 46 -0.22 0.47 -19.84
C ALA A 46 -0.51 1.47 -20.95
N GLY A 47 -0.55 1.04 -22.22
CA GLY A 47 -0.79 1.95 -23.34
C GLY A 47 -0.17 1.47 -24.67
N LEU A 48 0.42 0.28 -24.70
CA LEU A 48 1.00 -0.29 -25.92
C LEU A 48 -0.01 -1.07 -26.76
N GLY A 49 -1.28 -1.01 -26.40
CA GLY A 49 -2.41 -1.67 -27.05
C GLY A 49 -3.54 -1.93 -26.06
N GLY A 50 -4.77 -2.05 -26.58
CA GLY A 50 -5.97 -2.14 -25.77
C GLY A 50 -6.67 -0.79 -25.58
N ASN A 51 -7.57 -0.73 -24.59
CA ASN A 51 -8.41 0.45 -24.31
C ASN A 51 -8.10 1.12 -22.97
N ARG A 52 -6.99 0.75 -22.32
CA ARG A 52 -6.55 1.33 -21.05
C ARG A 52 -5.16 1.91 -21.18
N GLU A 53 -5.02 3.16 -20.75
CA GLU A 53 -3.74 3.87 -20.75
C GLU A 53 -3.51 4.52 -19.39
N TYR A 54 -2.50 4.03 -18.66
CA TYR A 54 -2.14 4.56 -17.35
C TYR A 54 -0.68 4.28 -16.99
N SER A 55 -0.17 5.05 -16.06
CA SER A 55 1.09 4.77 -15.38
C SER A 55 0.83 4.52 -13.90
N LYS A 56 1.41 3.46 -13.35
CA LYS A 56 1.29 3.09 -11.94
C LYS A 56 2.67 2.81 -11.37
N SER A 57 3.10 3.63 -10.41
CA SER A 57 4.39 3.49 -9.77
C SER A 57 4.23 3.25 -8.29
N THR A 58 5.06 2.37 -7.72
CA THR A 58 5.13 2.08 -6.29
C THR A 58 6.58 2.04 -5.86
N GLY A 59 6.86 2.66 -4.72
CA GLY A 59 8.17 2.64 -4.09
C GLY A 59 8.06 2.18 -2.65
N LYS A 60 9.01 1.37 -2.20
CA LYS A 60 9.11 0.85 -0.86
C LYS A 60 10.55 0.86 -0.40
N GLY A 61 10.81 1.45 0.76
CA GLY A 61 12.11 1.46 1.39
C GLY A 61 12.01 1.00 2.84
N ARG A 62 12.89 0.11 3.27
CA ARG A 62 12.99 -0.32 4.66
C ARG A 62 14.45 -0.30 5.10
N ILE A 63 14.70 0.25 6.27
CA ILE A 63 16.01 0.30 6.90
C ILE A 63 15.98 -0.45 8.23
N TYR A 64 17.12 -1.06 8.58
CA TYR A 64 17.31 -1.79 9.82
C TYR A 64 18.56 -1.26 10.54
N PHE A 65 18.45 -1.07 11.84
CA PHE A 65 19.58 -0.69 12.68
C PHE A 65 19.39 -1.22 14.11
N PRO A 66 20.48 -1.67 14.75
CA PRO A 66 20.45 -2.07 16.14
C PRO A 66 20.33 -0.83 17.03
N LEU A 67 19.51 -0.89 18.09
CA LEU A 67 19.28 0.26 18.98
C LEU A 67 20.35 0.36 20.08
N ILE A 68 20.48 -0.67 20.91
CA ILE A 68 21.42 -0.68 22.06
C ILE A 68 22.39 -1.86 21.90
N THR A 69 21.88 -2.99 21.51
CA THR A 69 22.63 -4.22 21.28
C THR A 69 22.17 -4.82 19.94
N ASP A 70 22.99 -5.68 19.34
CA ASP A 70 22.63 -6.40 18.10
C ASP A 70 21.39 -7.31 18.26
N SER A 71 20.87 -7.41 19.46
CA SER A 71 19.66 -8.21 19.75
C SER A 71 18.38 -7.40 19.69
N ILE A 72 18.44 -6.06 19.84
CA ILE A 72 17.30 -5.16 19.75
C ILE A 72 17.43 -4.40 18.43
N VAL A 73 16.53 -4.68 17.49
CA VAL A 73 16.60 -4.12 16.14
C VAL A 73 15.39 -3.23 15.90
N VAL A 74 15.66 -2.03 15.42
CA VAL A 74 14.63 -1.12 14.90
C VAL A 74 14.57 -1.28 13.40
N SER A 75 13.37 -1.44 12.87
CA SER A 75 13.10 -1.32 11.44
C SER A 75 12.15 -0.16 11.18
N SER A 76 12.44 0.62 10.16
CA SER A 76 11.57 1.69 9.68
C SER A 76 11.31 1.50 8.20
N GLU A 77 10.06 1.58 7.79
CA GLU A 77 9.62 1.37 6.42
C GLU A 77 8.74 2.53 5.95
N ILE A 78 8.97 2.96 4.74
CA ILE A 78 8.05 3.84 4.01
C ILE A 78 7.67 3.17 2.69
N GLU A 79 6.40 3.28 2.35
CA GLU A 79 5.83 2.77 1.11
C GLU A 79 4.89 3.83 0.53
N ALA A 80 4.99 4.08 -0.77
CA ALA A 80 4.13 5.02 -1.45
C ALA A 80 3.84 4.55 -2.87
N GLY A 81 2.71 4.98 -3.42
CA GLY A 81 2.36 4.70 -4.80
C GLY A 81 1.46 5.76 -5.39
N ALA A 82 1.57 5.90 -6.69
CA ALA A 82 0.77 6.80 -7.50
C ALA A 82 0.28 6.09 -8.78
N LEU A 83 -0.96 6.35 -9.12
CA LEU A 83 -1.63 5.95 -10.35
C LEU A 83 -2.04 7.20 -11.10
N SER A 84 -1.63 7.32 -12.36
CA SER A 84 -2.05 8.39 -13.26
C SER A 84 -2.70 7.78 -14.49
N MET A 85 -3.93 8.21 -14.77
CA MET A 85 -4.65 7.82 -15.99
C MET A 85 -4.29 8.79 -17.12
N ASN A 86 -3.89 8.25 -18.26
CA ASN A 86 -3.67 9.03 -19.48
C ASN A 86 -4.96 9.12 -20.31
N ASN A 87 -5.87 8.15 -20.14
CA ASN A 87 -7.15 8.12 -20.80
C ASN A 87 -8.23 7.51 -19.89
N GLY A 88 -9.38 8.21 -19.78
CA GLY A 88 -10.48 7.78 -18.95
C GLY A 88 -10.24 7.91 -17.45
N THR A 89 -11.03 7.20 -16.66
CA THR A 89 -10.95 7.17 -15.19
C THR A 89 -10.42 5.82 -14.69
N SER A 90 -9.81 5.81 -13.52
CA SER A 90 -9.32 4.58 -12.90
C SER A 90 -10.46 3.65 -12.50
N THR A 91 -10.18 2.37 -12.48
CA THR A 91 -11.11 1.34 -12.03
C THR A 91 -10.67 0.75 -10.69
N ALA A 92 -11.59 0.08 -9.99
CA ALA A 92 -11.33 -0.53 -8.69
C ALA A 92 -10.09 -1.44 -8.70
N SER A 93 -9.88 -2.19 -9.80
CA SER A 93 -8.73 -3.09 -9.92
C SER A 93 -7.38 -2.37 -10.11
N GLU A 94 -7.40 -1.12 -10.52
CA GLU A 94 -6.20 -0.31 -10.74
C GLU A 94 -5.82 0.52 -9.51
N ARG A 95 -6.83 0.94 -8.70
CA ARG A 95 -6.64 1.77 -7.51
C ARG A 95 -5.92 1.06 -6.38
N PHE A 96 -5.48 1.83 -5.42
CA PHE A 96 -4.84 1.35 -4.20
C PHE A 96 -5.85 1.24 -3.06
N TYR A 97 -5.64 0.24 -2.20
CA TYR A 97 -6.45 -0.01 -1.01
C TYR A 97 -5.53 -0.25 0.18
N LEU A 98 -5.80 0.38 1.31
CA LEU A 98 -5.10 0.13 2.57
C LEU A 98 -6.02 -0.56 3.59
N GLY A 99 -5.38 -1.30 4.48
CA GLY A 99 -6.03 -2.10 5.52
C GLY A 99 -5.68 -3.58 5.41
N GLY A 100 -6.08 -4.38 6.36
CA GLY A 100 -5.71 -5.77 6.46
C GLY A 100 -4.19 -5.95 6.61
N ARG A 101 -3.54 -6.55 5.61
CA ARG A 101 -2.09 -6.76 5.62
C ARG A 101 -1.25 -5.52 5.34
N THR A 102 -1.84 -4.50 4.74
CA THR A 102 -1.12 -3.29 4.33
C THR A 102 -1.10 -2.21 5.41
N LEU A 103 -2.07 -2.22 6.30
CA LEU A 103 -2.14 -1.39 7.50
C LEU A 103 -2.84 -2.20 8.60
N ARG A 104 -2.09 -2.62 9.61
CA ARG A 104 -2.61 -3.43 10.72
C ARG A 104 -3.67 -2.64 11.51
N GLY A 105 -4.62 -3.34 12.15
CA GLY A 105 -5.70 -2.68 12.91
C GLY A 105 -6.89 -2.22 12.07
N PHE A 106 -6.78 -2.18 10.75
CA PHE A 106 -7.85 -1.80 9.84
C PHE A 106 -8.27 -2.97 8.95
N GLN A 107 -9.57 -3.11 8.68
CA GLN A 107 -10.05 -4.06 7.68
C GLN A 107 -9.58 -3.67 6.27
N TYR A 108 -9.56 -4.62 5.33
CA TYR A 108 -9.20 -4.34 3.94
C TYR A 108 -10.08 -3.23 3.34
N GLY A 109 -9.44 -2.23 2.72
CA GLY A 109 -10.13 -1.05 2.22
C GLY A 109 -10.74 -0.16 3.32
N GLY A 110 -10.32 -0.32 4.58
CA GLY A 110 -10.84 0.46 5.71
C GLY A 110 -10.35 1.91 5.76
N VAL A 111 -9.42 2.28 4.89
CA VAL A 111 -8.82 3.62 4.83
C VAL A 111 -8.98 4.19 3.42
N GLY A 112 -9.36 5.47 3.34
CA GLY A 112 -9.49 6.21 2.10
C GLY A 112 -10.93 6.37 1.59
N PRO A 113 -11.09 6.79 0.33
CA PRO A 113 -12.39 7.10 -0.26
C PRO A 113 -13.39 5.96 -0.16
N ARG A 114 -14.62 6.29 0.26
CA ARG A 114 -15.69 5.33 0.51
C ARG A 114 -17.06 5.85 0.07
N ASP A 115 -17.86 4.99 -0.54
CA ASP A 115 -19.27 5.23 -0.78
C ASP A 115 -20.05 4.92 0.50
N LEU A 116 -20.57 5.96 1.14
CA LEU A 116 -21.35 5.84 2.38
C LEU A 116 -22.75 5.27 2.15
N THR A 117 -23.28 5.32 0.93
CA THR A 117 -24.61 4.80 0.61
C THR A 117 -24.67 3.29 0.80
N VAL A 118 -23.60 2.59 0.46
CA VAL A 118 -23.49 1.12 0.56
C VAL A 118 -22.32 0.66 1.45
N ASN A 119 -21.63 1.61 2.06
CA ASN A 119 -20.44 1.39 2.90
C ASN A 119 -19.33 0.61 2.19
N GLU A 120 -19.05 0.91 0.92
CA GLU A 120 -18.07 0.23 0.10
C GLU A 120 -16.83 1.10 -0.15
N SER A 121 -15.63 0.51 -0.02
CA SER A 121 -14.38 1.20 -0.30
C SER A 121 -14.19 1.38 -1.81
N LEU A 122 -13.84 2.60 -2.19
CA LEU A 122 -13.62 2.97 -3.60
C LEU A 122 -12.13 2.90 -3.98
N GLY A 123 -11.23 2.84 -2.98
CA GLY A 123 -9.79 2.96 -3.20
C GLY A 123 -9.36 4.37 -3.60
N GLY A 124 -8.07 4.55 -3.85
CA GLY A 124 -7.53 5.83 -4.29
C GLY A 124 -6.44 5.67 -5.34
N THR A 125 -6.14 6.76 -6.02
CA THR A 125 -5.05 6.81 -7.01
C THR A 125 -3.67 6.96 -6.37
N ASN A 126 -3.63 7.38 -5.12
CA ASN A 126 -2.40 7.59 -4.37
C ASN A 126 -2.48 6.96 -2.98
N TYR A 127 -1.36 6.49 -2.47
CA TYR A 127 -1.25 6.08 -1.08
C TYR A 127 0.14 6.30 -0.52
N THR A 128 0.22 6.40 0.80
CA THR A 128 1.47 6.33 1.55
C THR A 128 1.26 5.57 2.85
N VAL A 129 2.28 4.84 3.26
CA VAL A 129 2.31 4.10 4.53
C VAL A 129 3.68 4.24 5.14
N GLY A 130 3.72 4.57 6.42
CA GLY A 130 4.91 4.54 7.25
C GLY A 130 4.75 3.46 8.33
N ARG A 131 5.80 2.69 8.57
CA ARG A 131 5.84 1.64 9.61
C ARG A 131 7.12 1.76 10.41
N ALA A 132 7.02 1.59 11.70
CA ALA A 132 8.17 1.43 12.59
C ALA A 132 7.95 0.22 13.49
N GLU A 133 9.00 -0.55 13.71
CA GLU A 133 8.92 -1.74 14.55
C GLU A 133 10.23 -1.90 15.32
N VAL A 134 10.12 -2.19 16.60
CA VAL A 134 11.23 -2.58 17.48
C VAL A 134 11.07 -4.04 17.82
N SER A 135 12.03 -4.87 17.44
CA SER A 135 12.07 -6.29 17.77
C SER A 135 13.14 -6.58 18.82
N PHE A 136 12.83 -7.47 19.77
CA PHE A 136 13.69 -7.83 20.88
C PHE A 136 13.53 -9.31 21.26
N PRO A 137 14.59 -9.97 21.80
CA PRO A 137 14.50 -11.35 22.26
C PRO A 137 13.66 -11.42 23.54
N LEU A 138 12.83 -12.47 23.66
CA LEU A 138 11.98 -12.69 24.83
C LEU A 138 12.72 -13.30 26.05
N GLY A 139 14.03 -13.45 25.97
CA GLY A 139 14.84 -14.05 27.07
C GLY A 139 14.68 -15.56 27.22
N LEU A 140 14.02 -16.22 26.26
CA LEU A 140 13.87 -17.67 26.22
C LEU A 140 15.13 -18.36 25.69
N PRO A 141 15.31 -19.70 25.89
CA PRO A 141 16.41 -20.45 25.32
C PRO A 141 16.60 -20.14 23.82
N LYS A 142 17.85 -19.99 23.39
CA LYS A 142 18.18 -19.57 22.01
C LYS A 142 17.64 -20.54 20.94
N GLU A 143 17.45 -21.79 21.30
CA GLU A 143 16.92 -22.84 20.45
C GLU A 143 15.47 -22.57 20.01
N LEU A 144 14.69 -21.89 20.85
CA LEU A 144 13.30 -21.51 20.54
C LEU A 144 13.21 -20.32 19.57
N ASN A 145 14.27 -19.51 19.49
CA ASN A 145 14.41 -18.40 18.54
C ASN A 145 13.19 -17.44 18.52
N MET A 146 12.61 -17.17 19.70
CA MET A 146 11.41 -16.36 19.87
C MET A 146 11.75 -14.89 20.12
N TYR A 147 11.06 -14.02 19.40
CA TYR A 147 11.19 -12.56 19.50
C TYR A 147 9.83 -11.94 19.76
N GLY A 148 9.80 -10.90 20.55
CA GLY A 148 8.70 -9.98 20.68
C GLY A 148 8.94 -8.74 19.82
N GLY A 149 7.87 -8.00 19.55
CA GLY A 149 7.98 -6.73 18.83
C GLY A 149 6.88 -5.77 19.23
N VAL A 150 7.22 -4.49 19.19
CA VAL A 150 6.27 -3.37 19.29
C VAL A 150 6.33 -2.61 17.99
N PHE A 151 5.20 -2.25 17.45
CA PHE A 151 5.11 -1.56 16.17
C PHE A 151 4.13 -0.39 16.24
N GLY A 152 4.33 0.56 15.33
CA GLY A 152 3.39 1.62 15.01
C GLY A 152 3.32 1.79 13.49
N GLU A 153 2.13 1.99 12.99
CA GLU A 153 1.89 2.20 11.56
C GLU A 153 1.02 3.43 11.34
N LEU A 154 1.25 4.09 10.24
CA LEU A 154 0.40 5.17 9.78
C LEU A 154 0.23 5.07 8.27
N GLY A 155 -0.95 5.41 7.77
CA GLY A 155 -1.24 5.30 6.35
C GLY A 155 -2.36 6.21 5.89
N LYS A 156 -2.33 6.51 4.60
CA LYS A 156 -3.30 7.36 3.91
C LYS A 156 -3.50 6.85 2.49
N VAL A 157 -4.76 6.86 2.04
CA VAL A 157 -5.15 6.67 0.63
C VAL A 157 -5.98 7.86 0.21
N TRP A 158 -5.68 8.40 -0.97
CA TRP A 158 -6.41 9.57 -1.48
C TRP A 158 -6.44 9.60 -3.00
N GLY A 159 -7.20 10.54 -3.52
CA GLY A 159 -7.41 10.73 -4.95
C GLY A 159 -8.43 9.72 -5.50
N LEU A 160 -9.56 10.21 -5.93
CA LEU A 160 -10.59 9.46 -6.63
C LEU A 160 -10.91 10.23 -7.91
N ASP A 161 -10.61 9.61 -9.04
CA ASP A 161 -10.85 10.18 -10.38
C ASP A 161 -12.15 9.63 -11.02
N ALA A 162 -12.89 8.78 -10.29
CA ALA A 162 -14.14 8.21 -10.76
C ALA A 162 -15.26 9.27 -10.81
N THR A 163 -16.11 9.18 -11.81
CA THR A 163 -17.32 10.01 -11.89
C THR A 163 -18.32 9.56 -10.82
N VAL A 164 -18.73 10.49 -9.97
CA VAL A 164 -19.73 10.23 -8.91
C VAL A 164 -21.13 10.43 -9.48
N PRO A 165 -21.97 9.39 -9.58
CA PRO A 165 -23.35 9.53 -10.03
C PRO A 165 -24.20 10.37 -9.07
N PRO A 166 -25.23 11.08 -9.55
CA PRO A 166 -26.17 11.79 -8.69
C PRO A 166 -26.82 10.86 -7.64
N GLY A 167 -26.91 11.33 -6.40
CA GLY A 167 -27.50 10.55 -5.29
C GLY A 167 -26.53 9.60 -4.59
N THR A 168 -25.26 9.56 -4.99
CA THR A 168 -24.21 8.79 -4.29
C THR A 168 -23.56 9.69 -3.26
N ASN A 169 -23.50 9.24 -2.01
CA ASN A 169 -22.82 9.95 -0.92
C ASN A 169 -21.39 9.40 -0.77
N VAL A 170 -20.42 10.12 -1.33
CA VAL A 170 -19.00 9.72 -1.28
C VAL A 170 -18.26 10.50 -0.21
N ASN A 171 -17.66 9.79 0.72
CA ASN A 171 -16.68 10.36 1.63
C ASN A 171 -15.28 10.29 0.98
N LEU A 172 -14.69 11.45 0.73
CA LEU A 172 -13.32 11.60 0.26
C LEU A 172 -12.36 11.80 1.43
N ASP A 173 -12.62 11.16 2.58
CA ASP A 173 -11.74 11.25 3.75
C ASP A 173 -10.32 10.80 3.37
N ASP A 174 -9.43 11.78 3.36
CA ASP A 174 -8.03 11.63 3.07
C ASP A 174 -7.15 11.77 4.32
N SER A 175 -7.74 11.60 5.50
CA SER A 175 -7.04 11.69 6.78
C SER A 175 -6.02 10.55 6.94
N ILE A 176 -4.93 10.85 7.66
CA ILE A 176 -3.95 9.84 8.09
C ILE A 176 -4.60 8.99 9.17
N ARG A 177 -4.51 7.67 9.03
CA ARG A 177 -4.92 6.69 10.03
C ARG A 177 -3.69 6.03 10.64
N SER A 178 -3.75 5.74 11.94
CA SER A 178 -2.65 5.11 12.69
C SER A 178 -3.13 3.91 13.49
N SER A 179 -2.25 2.95 13.68
CA SER A 179 -2.42 1.76 14.53
C SER A 179 -1.14 1.47 15.31
#